data_2bba8e9f7b86f320f35568b3dcad4d20
#
_entry.id   2bba8e9f7b86f320f35568b3dcad4d20
#
_cell.length_a   1.000
_cell.length_b   1.000
_cell.length_c   1.000
_cell.angle_alpha   90.00
_cell.angle_beta   90.00
_cell.angle_gamma   90.00
#
_symmetry.space_group_name_H-M   'P 1'
#
loop_
_entity.id
_entity.type
_entity.pdbx_description
1 polymer ?
#
loop_
_entity_poly.entity_id
_entity_poly.type
_entity_poly.pdbx_seq_one_letter_code
_entity_poly.pdbx_strand_id
1 'polypeptide(L)'
;MSKDMYESPLGTRYASKEMKHIFSDDVKFSTWRKLWIALAEAEKELGIDIKQEQIDEMKAHIYDIDYDKAAEYESQLRHDVMAHVHTYGDCCPSAKGIIHLGATSCYVGDNAELIRMRDAMERIRVLLVNTIQALADFAEEYKSLPTLAYTHFQAAQPTTLGKRACLWIQDLLSDLDNLEFQLSKLKLLGCRGATGTCASFLELFEGDEAKTQALEGIICRKMGFDGAYPVSGQTNSRKVDYDIVSVLSGICQSAAKFSNDIRLMSHLKEVDEPFTDKQIGSSAMAYKRNPMRSERIASLARYVICDAMNPAFTAAGQWFERTLDDSANRRISVSEAFLATDGVLMLYTNVIRGLRVYPAVIKKHLDAEMPFMVTENIMMYCVTHKGGDRQELHEHIRQHSVAAGIHIKQNGADNDLYDRILADPIFGLSKEELEAIVSQGRITGLAEKQTVDFLADYVRPVLDQYADLMGAEASVNV
;
A
#
# COMPACT_ATOMS: atom_id res chain seq x y z
N MET A 1 -8.34 31.01 4.87
CA MET A 1 -7.78 30.44 6.12
C MET A 1 -6.41 31.07 6.33
N SER A 2 -6.09 31.44 7.54
CA SER A 2 -4.76 31.91 7.92
C SER A 2 -3.73 30.80 7.66
N LYS A 3 -2.49 31.18 7.32
CA LYS A 3 -1.36 30.25 7.09
C LYS A 3 -0.34 30.31 8.23
N ASP A 4 -0.74 30.86 9.36
CA ASP A 4 0.10 31.08 10.54
C ASP A 4 0.10 29.89 11.54
N MET A 5 -0.67 28.83 11.24
CA MET A 5 -0.74 27.61 12.04
C MET A 5 -0.13 26.44 11.29
N TYR A 6 0.50 25.51 12.04
CA TYR A 6 1.02 24.27 11.47
C TYR A 6 -0.13 23.35 11.04
N GLU A 7 -0.04 22.80 9.84
CA GLU A 7 -0.92 21.74 9.34
C GLU A 7 -0.05 20.58 8.81
N SER A 8 -0.46 19.34 9.10
CA SER A 8 0.26 18.15 8.62
C SER A 8 0.30 18.10 7.08
N PRO A 9 1.50 17.95 6.47
CA PRO A 9 1.63 17.78 5.02
C PRO A 9 0.88 16.57 4.47
N LEU A 10 0.64 15.54 5.27
CA LEU A 10 -0.15 14.39 4.86
C LEU A 10 -1.56 14.81 4.44
N GLY A 11 -2.21 15.66 5.24
CA GLY A 11 -3.54 16.18 4.92
C GLY A 11 -3.54 17.25 3.83
N THR A 12 -2.54 18.14 3.81
CA THR A 12 -2.55 19.31 2.90
C THR A 12 -1.99 19.02 1.51
N ARG A 13 -1.15 17.97 1.35
CA ARG A 13 -0.43 17.72 0.11
C ARG A 13 -0.57 16.33 -0.47
N TYR A 14 -0.65 15.27 0.35
CA TYR A 14 -0.39 13.91 -0.13
C TYR A 14 -1.62 13.02 -0.16
N ALA A 15 -2.42 12.99 0.88
CA ALA A 15 -3.59 12.13 0.95
C ALA A 15 -4.75 12.60 0.07
N SER A 16 -5.55 11.66 -0.43
CA SER A 16 -6.79 11.91 -1.16
C SER A 16 -7.84 12.62 -0.30
N LYS A 17 -8.84 13.20 -0.97
CA LYS A 17 -10.00 13.77 -0.26
C LYS A 17 -10.79 12.69 0.47
N GLU A 18 -10.90 11.51 -0.14
CA GLU A 18 -11.62 10.36 0.38
C GLU A 18 -10.99 9.87 1.68
N MET A 19 -9.69 9.64 1.71
CA MET A 19 -9.00 9.18 2.92
C MET A 19 -9.06 10.24 4.04
N LYS A 20 -8.89 11.52 3.68
CA LYS A 20 -9.05 12.62 4.65
C LYS A 20 -10.47 12.69 5.23
N HIS A 21 -11.48 12.42 4.41
CA HIS A 21 -12.87 12.38 4.86
C HIS A 21 -13.09 11.26 5.86
N ILE A 22 -12.61 10.05 5.59
CA ILE A 22 -12.72 8.90 6.50
C ILE A 22 -12.17 9.23 7.90
N PHE A 23 -11.06 9.96 7.97
CA PHE A 23 -10.44 10.34 9.24
C PHE A 23 -10.84 11.72 9.75
N SER A 24 -11.85 12.36 9.16
CA SER A 24 -12.39 13.64 9.62
C SER A 24 -13.19 13.50 10.92
N ASP A 25 -13.32 14.61 11.64
CA ASP A 25 -14.19 14.69 12.81
C ASP A 25 -15.66 14.50 12.44
N ASP A 26 -16.11 14.96 11.25
CA ASP A 26 -17.47 14.73 10.77
C ASP A 26 -17.81 13.24 10.70
N VAL A 27 -16.92 12.43 10.13
CA VAL A 27 -17.11 10.97 10.06
C VAL A 27 -17.00 10.34 11.44
N LYS A 28 -16.04 10.76 12.26
CA LYS A 28 -15.87 10.26 13.62
C LYS A 28 -17.14 10.44 14.44
N PHE A 29 -17.63 11.65 14.55
CA PHE A 29 -18.74 11.96 15.44
C PHE A 29 -20.10 11.56 14.89
N SER A 30 -20.29 11.59 13.56
CA SER A 30 -21.50 11.01 12.96
C SER A 30 -21.54 9.49 13.16
N THR A 31 -20.39 8.81 13.15
CA THR A 31 -20.33 7.37 13.46
C THR A 31 -20.64 7.08 14.93
N TRP A 32 -20.24 7.95 15.87
CA TRP A 32 -20.68 7.85 17.27
C TRP A 32 -22.20 7.94 17.38
N ARG A 33 -22.83 8.89 16.67
CA ARG A 33 -24.29 9.03 16.67
C ARG A 33 -24.99 7.81 16.04
N LYS A 34 -24.44 7.26 14.96
CA LYS A 34 -24.94 6.00 14.37
C LYS A 34 -24.86 4.83 15.35
N LEU A 35 -23.77 4.73 16.11
CA LEU A 35 -23.61 3.70 17.15
C LEU A 35 -24.62 3.89 18.31
N TRP A 36 -24.88 5.12 18.76
CA TRP A 36 -25.92 5.39 19.77
C TRP A 36 -27.33 5.07 19.25
N ILE A 37 -27.61 5.35 17.99
CA ILE A 37 -28.88 4.96 17.36
C ILE A 37 -28.99 3.43 17.29
N ALA A 38 -27.95 2.74 16.85
CA ALA A 38 -27.92 1.27 16.78
C ALA A 38 -28.12 0.65 18.17
N LEU A 39 -27.55 1.25 19.20
CA LEU A 39 -27.74 0.85 20.59
C LEU A 39 -29.22 0.99 21.03
N ALA A 40 -29.79 2.20 20.87
CA ALA A 40 -31.17 2.48 21.24
C ALA A 40 -32.18 1.60 20.47
N GLU A 41 -31.96 1.37 19.19
CA GLU A 41 -32.78 0.46 18.39
C GLU A 41 -32.70 -0.99 18.91
N ALA A 42 -31.49 -1.46 19.22
CA ALA A 42 -31.28 -2.82 19.72
C ALA A 42 -31.87 -3.01 21.14
N GLU A 43 -31.71 -2.03 22.00
CA GLU A 43 -32.31 -2.02 23.36
C GLU A 43 -33.85 -2.05 23.27
N LYS A 44 -34.44 -1.24 22.39
CA LYS A 44 -35.89 -1.26 22.13
C LYS A 44 -36.35 -2.61 21.62
N GLU A 45 -35.63 -3.21 20.65
CA GLU A 45 -35.96 -4.53 20.09
C GLU A 45 -35.94 -5.62 21.17
N LEU A 46 -35.07 -5.48 22.18
CA LEU A 46 -34.94 -6.40 23.31
C LEU A 46 -35.86 -6.08 24.49
N GLY A 47 -36.71 -5.05 24.36
CA GLY A 47 -37.80 -4.76 25.30
C GLY A 47 -37.57 -3.63 26.30
N ILE A 48 -36.52 -2.83 26.13
CA ILE A 48 -36.37 -1.58 26.89
C ILE A 48 -37.40 -0.56 26.40
N ASP A 49 -38.02 0.20 27.29
CA ASP A 49 -39.07 1.17 26.99
C ASP A 49 -38.50 2.44 26.29
N ILE A 50 -38.06 2.27 25.06
CA ILE A 50 -37.61 3.34 24.18
C ILE A 50 -38.69 3.60 23.14
N LYS A 51 -39.11 4.86 23.01
CA LYS A 51 -40.15 5.27 22.05
C LYS A 51 -39.56 5.43 20.65
N GLN A 52 -40.38 5.15 19.62
CA GLN A 52 -39.93 5.30 18.21
C GLN A 52 -39.55 6.74 17.90
N GLU A 53 -40.31 7.68 18.44
CA GLU A 53 -40.10 9.12 18.25
C GLU A 53 -38.73 9.58 18.74
N GLN A 54 -38.18 8.97 19.81
CA GLN A 54 -36.84 9.24 20.32
C GLN A 54 -35.76 8.79 19.31
N ILE A 55 -35.93 7.59 18.75
CA ILE A 55 -35.01 7.07 17.75
C ILE A 55 -35.08 7.89 16.45
N ASP A 56 -36.28 8.30 16.04
CA ASP A 56 -36.49 9.09 14.83
C ASP A 56 -35.88 10.49 14.97
N GLU A 57 -35.99 11.11 16.15
CA GLU A 57 -35.32 12.36 16.47
C GLU A 57 -33.80 12.21 16.42
N MET A 58 -33.23 11.14 17.00
CA MET A 58 -31.80 10.84 16.90
C MET A 58 -31.36 10.70 15.43
N LYS A 59 -32.12 9.97 14.62
CA LYS A 59 -31.80 9.78 13.19
C LYS A 59 -31.82 11.08 12.39
N ALA A 60 -32.75 11.98 12.71
CA ALA A 60 -32.84 13.28 12.04
C ALA A 60 -31.60 14.16 12.25
N HIS A 61 -30.90 13.97 13.35
CA HIS A 61 -29.77 14.80 13.77
C HIS A 61 -28.40 14.11 13.74
N ILE A 62 -28.21 13.07 12.92
CA ILE A 62 -26.92 12.34 12.80
C ILE A 62 -25.76 13.28 12.45
N TYR A 63 -25.99 14.21 11.55
CA TYR A 63 -24.98 15.09 10.97
C TYR A 63 -24.99 16.52 11.51
N ASP A 64 -25.92 16.85 12.39
CA ASP A 64 -26.06 18.20 12.97
C ASP A 64 -25.14 18.37 14.18
N ILE A 65 -23.83 18.35 13.93
CA ILE A 65 -22.81 18.41 14.99
C ILE A 65 -22.41 19.86 15.25
N ASP A 66 -22.73 20.37 16.43
CA ASP A 66 -22.30 21.68 16.91
C ASP A 66 -20.94 21.54 17.60
N TYR A 67 -19.86 21.80 16.85
CA TYR A 67 -18.49 21.67 17.34
C TYR A 67 -18.15 22.71 18.40
N ASP A 68 -18.68 23.92 18.30
CA ASP A 68 -18.40 24.99 19.27
C ASP A 68 -18.97 24.60 20.62
N LYS A 69 -20.19 24.09 20.63
CA LYS A 69 -20.86 23.62 21.84
C LYS A 69 -20.22 22.34 22.41
N ALA A 70 -19.78 21.44 21.54
CA ALA A 70 -19.03 20.27 21.96
C ALA A 70 -17.71 20.67 22.66
N ALA A 71 -16.98 21.63 22.11
CA ALA A 71 -15.76 22.17 22.72
C ALA A 71 -16.05 22.88 24.05
N GLU A 72 -17.15 23.61 24.17
CA GLU A 72 -17.58 24.21 25.43
C GLU A 72 -17.82 23.14 26.49
N TYR A 73 -18.60 22.10 26.18
CA TYR A 73 -18.84 21.00 27.12
C TYR A 73 -17.55 20.27 27.49
N GLU A 74 -16.69 19.99 26.51
CA GLU A 74 -15.42 19.30 26.77
C GLU A 74 -14.50 20.12 27.67
N SER A 75 -14.48 21.44 27.51
CA SER A 75 -13.69 22.33 28.36
C SER A 75 -14.09 22.25 29.84
N GLN A 76 -15.39 22.03 30.09
CA GLN A 76 -15.97 21.93 31.43
C GLN A 76 -15.83 20.50 32.00
N LEU A 77 -16.19 19.51 31.22
CA LEU A 77 -16.29 18.11 31.65
C LEU A 77 -14.96 17.37 31.58
N ARG A 78 -14.02 17.85 30.78
CA ARG A 78 -12.73 17.19 30.49
C ARG A 78 -12.89 15.75 29.94
N HIS A 79 -13.96 15.55 29.17
CA HIS A 79 -14.35 14.25 28.66
C HIS A 79 -15.08 14.39 27.31
N ASP A 80 -14.42 13.99 26.23
CA ASP A 80 -14.89 14.15 24.83
C ASP A 80 -16.22 13.43 24.58
N VAL A 81 -16.34 12.15 24.97
CA VAL A 81 -17.58 11.38 24.71
C VAL A 81 -18.76 11.99 25.45
N MET A 82 -18.59 12.41 26.72
CA MET A 82 -19.69 13.04 27.46
C MET A 82 -20.06 14.41 26.87
N ALA A 83 -19.09 15.17 26.38
CA ALA A 83 -19.37 16.41 25.65
C ALA A 83 -20.29 16.18 24.44
N HIS A 84 -20.01 15.14 23.66
CA HIS A 84 -20.84 14.77 22.51
C HIS A 84 -22.19 14.12 22.90
N VAL A 85 -22.28 13.41 24.04
CA VAL A 85 -23.58 12.96 24.58
C VAL A 85 -24.47 14.16 24.89
N HIS A 86 -23.93 15.19 25.58
CA HIS A 86 -24.69 16.41 25.90
C HIS A 86 -25.06 17.18 24.64
N THR A 87 -24.11 17.40 23.73
CA THR A 87 -24.36 18.11 22.46
C THR A 87 -25.43 17.41 21.64
N TYR A 88 -25.42 16.07 21.58
CA TYR A 88 -26.44 15.30 20.89
C TYR A 88 -27.80 15.36 21.61
N GLY A 89 -27.80 15.29 22.94
CA GLY A 89 -29.01 15.45 23.76
C GLY A 89 -29.66 16.83 23.65
N ASP A 90 -28.89 17.87 23.34
CA ASP A 90 -29.42 19.20 23.07
C ASP A 90 -30.14 19.28 21.71
N CYS A 91 -29.66 18.52 20.71
CA CYS A 91 -30.36 18.36 19.41
C CYS A 91 -31.56 17.42 19.51
N CYS A 92 -31.56 16.49 20.49
CA CYS A 92 -32.56 15.43 20.64
C CYS A 92 -33.13 15.43 22.06
N PRO A 93 -33.91 16.47 22.46
CA PRO A 93 -34.40 16.60 23.86
C PRO A 93 -35.24 15.41 24.33
N SER A 94 -36.05 14.81 23.48
CA SER A 94 -36.86 13.63 23.83
C SER A 94 -36.02 12.37 24.05
N ALA A 95 -34.89 12.28 23.38
CA ALA A 95 -33.99 11.12 23.43
C ALA A 95 -32.85 11.29 24.45
N LYS A 96 -32.71 12.46 25.07
CA LYS A 96 -31.55 12.80 25.94
C LYS A 96 -31.28 11.74 27.00
N GLY A 97 -32.29 11.12 27.56
CA GLY A 97 -32.19 10.13 28.64
C GLY A 97 -31.78 8.73 28.17
N ILE A 98 -31.82 8.46 26.86
CA ILE A 98 -31.49 7.12 26.31
C ILE A 98 -30.18 7.13 25.52
N ILE A 99 -29.62 8.31 25.21
CA ILE A 99 -28.33 8.39 24.55
C ILE A 99 -27.26 7.78 25.47
N HIS A 100 -26.49 6.80 24.95
CA HIS A 100 -25.41 6.14 25.69
C HIS A 100 -25.88 5.27 26.87
N LEU A 101 -27.11 4.77 26.86
CA LEU A 101 -27.67 3.96 27.94
C LEU A 101 -26.86 2.67 28.12
N GLY A 102 -26.46 2.35 29.35
CA GLY A 102 -25.65 1.16 29.68
C GLY A 102 -24.22 1.15 29.12
N ALA A 103 -23.87 2.06 28.20
CA ALA A 103 -22.60 2.07 27.53
C ALA A 103 -21.49 2.81 28.31
N THR A 104 -20.25 2.57 27.92
CA THR A 104 -19.07 3.32 28.33
C THR A 104 -18.43 4.02 27.13
N SER A 105 -17.52 4.96 27.36
CA SER A 105 -16.91 5.76 26.29
C SER A 105 -16.29 4.95 25.18
N CYS A 106 -15.68 3.80 25.49
CA CYS A 106 -15.06 2.93 24.48
C CYS A 106 -16.07 2.25 23.56
N TYR A 107 -17.36 2.19 23.94
CA TYR A 107 -18.42 1.72 23.04
C TYR A 107 -18.43 2.52 21.71
N VAL A 108 -18.44 3.83 21.79
CA VAL A 108 -18.38 4.65 20.58
C VAL A 108 -16.96 4.87 20.10
N GLY A 109 -16.00 5.08 21.01
CA GLY A 109 -14.61 5.34 20.65
C GLY A 109 -13.98 4.22 19.84
N ASP A 110 -13.95 3.01 20.40
CA ASP A 110 -13.29 1.87 19.76
C ASP A 110 -14.09 1.31 18.57
N ASN A 111 -15.42 1.16 18.71
CA ASN A 111 -16.22 0.68 17.57
C ASN A 111 -16.15 1.64 16.37
N ALA A 112 -16.18 2.95 16.58
CA ALA A 112 -16.04 3.93 15.49
C ALA A 112 -14.67 3.87 14.83
N GLU A 113 -13.59 3.68 15.59
CA GLU A 113 -12.25 3.52 15.02
C GLU A 113 -12.14 2.24 14.18
N LEU A 114 -12.71 1.12 14.63
CA LEU A 114 -12.74 -0.12 13.86
C LEU A 114 -13.52 0.03 12.54
N ILE A 115 -14.65 0.77 12.56
CA ILE A 115 -15.42 1.09 11.36
C ILE A 115 -14.59 1.95 10.40
N ARG A 116 -13.96 3.01 10.89
CA ARG A 116 -13.12 3.90 10.07
C ARG A 116 -11.90 3.18 9.50
N MET A 117 -11.26 2.30 10.27
CA MET A 117 -10.16 1.46 9.78
C MET A 117 -10.61 0.49 8.69
N ARG A 118 -11.81 -0.13 8.81
CA ARG A 118 -12.39 -0.93 7.73
C ARG A 118 -12.55 -0.11 6.45
N ASP A 119 -13.22 1.02 6.54
CA ASP A 119 -13.51 1.88 5.39
C ASP A 119 -12.20 2.40 4.74
N ALA A 120 -11.20 2.68 5.56
CA ALA A 120 -9.87 3.06 5.08
C ALA A 120 -9.13 1.90 4.40
N MET A 121 -9.19 0.67 4.95
CA MET A 121 -8.62 -0.52 4.29
C MET A 121 -9.33 -0.82 2.97
N GLU A 122 -10.64 -0.64 2.89
CA GLU A 122 -11.39 -0.77 1.63
C GLU A 122 -10.93 0.27 0.59
N ARG A 123 -10.66 1.50 1.00
CA ARG A 123 -10.06 2.52 0.12
C ARG A 123 -8.65 2.12 -0.33
N ILE A 124 -7.80 1.60 0.57
CA ILE A 124 -6.47 1.09 0.20
C ILE A 124 -6.58 -0.08 -0.79
N ARG A 125 -7.54 -1.00 -0.61
CA ARG A 125 -7.84 -2.08 -1.57
C ARG A 125 -8.11 -1.54 -2.96
N VAL A 126 -8.98 -0.53 -3.07
CA VAL A 126 -9.29 0.11 -4.37
C VAL A 126 -8.02 0.65 -5.03
N LEU A 127 -7.18 1.35 -4.29
CA LEU A 127 -5.92 1.88 -4.86
C LEU A 127 -4.93 0.77 -5.24
N LEU A 128 -4.82 -0.26 -4.40
CA LEU A 128 -3.89 -1.37 -4.62
C LEU A 128 -4.24 -2.17 -5.88
N VAL A 129 -5.51 -2.54 -6.07
CA VAL A 129 -5.94 -3.27 -7.28
C VAL A 129 -5.77 -2.43 -8.56
N ASN A 130 -6.01 -1.11 -8.49
CA ASN A 130 -5.77 -0.21 -9.61
C ASN A 130 -4.27 -0.02 -9.92
N THR A 131 -3.41 -0.10 -8.91
CA THR A 131 -1.95 -0.09 -9.10
C THR A 131 -1.48 -1.39 -9.76
N ILE A 132 -1.99 -2.54 -9.30
CA ILE A 132 -1.72 -3.86 -9.92
C ILE A 132 -2.17 -3.88 -11.37
N GLN A 133 -3.37 -3.37 -11.68
CA GLN A 133 -3.86 -3.28 -13.07
C GLN A 133 -2.91 -2.43 -13.94
N ALA A 134 -2.51 -1.26 -13.47
CA ALA A 134 -1.60 -0.39 -14.22
C ALA A 134 -0.22 -1.04 -14.47
N LEU A 135 0.27 -1.81 -13.51
CA LEU A 135 1.50 -2.60 -13.67
C LEU A 135 1.32 -3.78 -14.63
N ALA A 136 0.15 -4.43 -14.61
CA ALA A 136 -0.16 -5.53 -15.54
C ALA A 136 -0.20 -5.03 -16.97
N ASP A 137 -0.83 -3.87 -17.22
CA ASP A 137 -0.84 -3.23 -18.54
C ASP A 137 0.58 -2.90 -19.01
N PHE A 138 1.40 -2.34 -18.14
CA PHE A 138 2.80 -2.06 -18.43
C PHE A 138 3.61 -3.34 -18.68
N ALA A 139 3.42 -4.37 -17.88
CA ALA A 139 4.12 -5.65 -18.06
C ALA A 139 3.75 -6.31 -19.41
N GLU A 140 2.49 -6.25 -19.81
CA GLU A 140 2.01 -6.77 -21.11
C GLU A 140 2.60 -5.98 -22.28
N GLU A 141 2.64 -4.62 -22.17
CA GLU A 141 3.21 -3.77 -23.22
C GLU A 141 4.70 -4.05 -23.46
N TYR A 142 5.46 -4.25 -22.37
CA TYR A 142 6.92 -4.42 -22.43
C TYR A 142 7.40 -5.86 -22.21
N LYS A 143 6.53 -6.86 -22.35
CA LYS A 143 6.86 -8.29 -22.13
C LYS A 143 8.02 -8.78 -22.99
N SER A 144 8.17 -8.25 -24.20
CA SER A 144 9.18 -8.65 -25.18
C SER A 144 10.36 -7.68 -25.26
N LEU A 145 10.37 -6.56 -24.49
CA LEU A 145 11.45 -5.58 -24.56
C LEU A 145 12.65 -6.07 -23.75
N PRO A 146 13.76 -6.49 -24.41
CA PRO A 146 14.96 -6.91 -23.69
C PRO A 146 15.58 -5.74 -22.95
N THR A 147 16.01 -5.99 -21.72
CA THR A 147 16.74 -5.02 -20.88
C THR A 147 17.83 -5.72 -20.10
N LEU A 148 18.86 -4.97 -19.72
CA LEU A 148 19.94 -5.45 -18.89
C LEU A 148 19.42 -5.72 -17.47
N ALA A 149 19.62 -6.94 -16.95
CA ALA A 149 19.38 -7.22 -15.56
C ALA A 149 20.64 -6.95 -14.72
N TYR A 150 20.44 -6.68 -13.45
CA TYR A 150 21.53 -6.40 -12.51
C TYR A 150 21.42 -7.29 -11.28
N THR A 151 22.53 -7.92 -10.94
CA THR A 151 22.72 -8.60 -9.65
C THR A 151 23.94 -8.00 -8.96
N HIS A 152 23.90 -7.83 -7.64
CA HIS A 152 24.97 -7.13 -6.91
C HIS A 152 25.30 -5.75 -7.48
N PHE A 153 24.31 -5.12 -8.13
CA PHE A 153 24.43 -3.86 -8.86
C PHE A 153 25.47 -3.90 -10.00
N GLN A 154 25.74 -5.08 -10.54
CA GLN A 154 26.56 -5.32 -11.73
C GLN A 154 25.70 -5.89 -12.85
N ALA A 155 26.07 -5.58 -14.08
CA ALA A 155 25.43 -6.14 -15.26
C ALA A 155 25.42 -7.69 -15.21
N ALA A 156 24.28 -8.27 -15.45
CA ALA A 156 24.06 -9.72 -15.48
C ALA A 156 23.38 -10.12 -16.79
N GLN A 157 22.84 -11.32 -16.86
CA GLN A 157 22.14 -11.78 -18.06
C GLN A 157 20.91 -10.89 -18.36
N PRO A 158 20.52 -10.74 -19.64
CA PRO A 158 19.35 -9.97 -20.01
C PRO A 158 18.04 -10.56 -19.47
N THR A 159 17.09 -9.69 -19.24
CA THR A 159 15.68 -10.00 -18.95
C THR A 159 14.79 -9.19 -19.89
N THR A 160 13.48 -9.16 -19.65
CA THR A 160 12.60 -8.18 -20.28
C THR A 160 12.08 -7.17 -19.28
N LEU A 161 11.72 -5.98 -19.75
CA LEU A 161 11.17 -4.93 -18.89
C LEU A 161 9.81 -5.35 -18.29
N GLY A 162 8.98 -6.08 -19.06
CA GLY A 162 7.74 -6.66 -18.55
C GLY A 162 7.98 -7.69 -17.46
N LYS A 163 9.01 -8.55 -17.59
CA LYS A 163 9.38 -9.50 -16.53
C LYS A 163 9.83 -8.78 -15.26
N ARG A 164 10.53 -7.65 -15.37
CA ARG A 164 10.89 -6.81 -14.22
C ARG A 164 9.65 -6.28 -13.53
N ALA A 165 8.64 -5.82 -14.27
CA ALA A 165 7.38 -5.35 -13.71
C ALA A 165 6.62 -6.47 -12.98
N CYS A 166 6.69 -7.71 -13.43
CA CYS A 166 6.10 -8.86 -12.73
C CYS A 166 6.65 -9.04 -11.30
N LEU A 167 7.89 -8.64 -11.03
CA LEU A 167 8.45 -8.69 -9.68
C LEU A 167 7.72 -7.69 -8.75
N TRP A 168 7.43 -6.49 -9.25
CA TRP A 168 6.65 -5.50 -8.49
C TRP A 168 5.20 -5.93 -8.28
N ILE A 169 4.59 -6.57 -9.29
CA ILE A 169 3.21 -7.10 -9.18
C ILE A 169 3.16 -8.22 -8.14
N GLN A 170 4.15 -9.12 -8.14
CA GLN A 170 4.20 -10.24 -7.18
C GLN A 170 4.19 -9.76 -5.73
N ASP A 171 4.94 -8.69 -5.42
CA ASP A 171 4.96 -8.11 -4.09
C ASP A 171 3.58 -7.52 -3.73
N LEU A 172 2.95 -6.77 -4.65
CA LEU A 172 1.64 -6.17 -4.41
C LEU A 172 0.50 -7.19 -4.32
N LEU A 173 0.58 -8.33 -5.00
CA LEU A 173 -0.39 -9.42 -4.84
C LEU A 173 -0.31 -10.00 -3.42
N SER A 174 0.90 -10.20 -2.89
CA SER A 174 1.08 -10.63 -1.50
C SER A 174 0.55 -9.61 -0.49
N ASP A 175 0.73 -8.32 -0.79
CA ASP A 175 0.17 -7.24 0.04
C ASP A 175 -1.36 -7.23 0.01
N LEU A 176 -1.97 -7.48 -1.16
CA LEU A 176 -3.42 -7.59 -1.31
C LEU A 176 -3.98 -8.77 -0.51
N ASP A 177 -3.34 -9.93 -0.56
CA ASP A 177 -3.74 -11.11 0.23
C ASP A 177 -3.70 -10.79 1.73
N ASN A 178 -2.67 -10.10 2.20
CA ASN A 178 -2.55 -9.68 3.60
C ASN A 178 -3.64 -8.67 3.99
N LEU A 179 -3.96 -7.73 3.11
CA LEU A 179 -5.02 -6.74 3.33
C LEU A 179 -6.40 -7.41 3.45
N GLU A 180 -6.73 -8.32 2.52
CA GLU A 180 -7.97 -9.08 2.54
C GLU A 180 -8.09 -9.97 3.79
N PHE A 181 -7.00 -10.58 4.19
CA PHE A 181 -6.96 -11.36 5.41
C PHE A 181 -7.28 -10.50 6.66
N GLN A 182 -6.75 -9.28 6.75
CA GLN A 182 -7.08 -8.39 7.86
C GLN A 182 -8.53 -7.90 7.79
N LEU A 183 -9.03 -7.55 6.61
CA LEU A 183 -10.44 -7.17 6.42
C LEU A 183 -11.37 -8.31 6.87
N SER A 184 -11.08 -9.55 6.51
CA SER A 184 -11.89 -10.73 6.86
C SER A 184 -11.91 -11.03 8.36
N LYS A 185 -10.90 -10.60 9.12
CA LYS A 185 -10.79 -10.83 10.57
C LYS A 185 -11.32 -9.69 11.42
N LEU A 186 -11.54 -8.52 10.82
CA LEU A 186 -11.93 -7.34 11.57
C LEU A 186 -13.33 -7.50 12.16
N LYS A 187 -13.44 -7.23 13.46
CA LYS A 187 -14.67 -7.29 14.22
C LYS A 187 -14.85 -6.03 15.05
N LEU A 188 -16.07 -5.79 15.52
CA LEU A 188 -16.31 -4.72 16.48
C LEU A 188 -15.82 -5.11 17.88
N LEU A 189 -15.60 -4.10 18.74
CA LEU A 189 -15.47 -4.29 20.18
C LEU A 189 -16.76 -4.88 20.78
N GLY A 190 -17.90 -4.37 20.30
CA GLY A 190 -19.22 -4.72 20.81
C GLY A 190 -19.63 -3.89 22.03
N CYS A 191 -20.54 -4.44 22.83
CA CYS A 191 -21.12 -3.83 24.02
C CYS A 191 -20.52 -4.44 25.28
N ARG A 192 -19.31 -4.02 25.66
CA ARG A 192 -18.52 -4.71 26.69
C ARG A 192 -18.57 -4.08 28.08
N GLY A 193 -18.94 -2.79 28.19
CA GLY A 193 -18.94 -2.06 29.45
C GLY A 193 -17.56 -1.74 29.97
N ALA A 194 -17.47 -1.41 31.25
CA ALA A 194 -16.27 -0.81 31.86
C ALA A 194 -15.05 -1.76 31.92
N THR A 195 -15.27 -3.06 32.00
CA THR A 195 -14.20 -4.06 32.17
C THR A 195 -14.34 -5.28 31.23
N GLY A 196 -15.19 -5.17 30.22
CA GLY A 196 -15.40 -6.27 29.27
C GLY A 196 -16.42 -7.33 29.72
N THR A 197 -17.07 -7.12 30.86
CA THR A 197 -17.97 -8.10 31.48
C THR A 197 -19.45 -7.94 31.11
N CYS A 198 -19.80 -6.89 30.36
CA CYS A 198 -21.18 -6.51 30.01
C CYS A 198 -22.08 -6.24 31.24
N ALA A 199 -21.50 -5.98 32.43
CA ALA A 199 -22.25 -5.91 33.68
C ALA A 199 -23.40 -4.88 33.66
N SER A 200 -23.16 -3.67 33.12
CA SER A 200 -24.21 -2.64 33.03
C SER A 200 -25.37 -3.03 32.11
N PHE A 201 -25.08 -3.75 31.02
CA PHE A 201 -26.13 -4.26 30.12
C PHE A 201 -26.88 -5.43 30.72
N LEU A 202 -26.18 -6.33 31.47
CA LEU A 202 -26.82 -7.40 32.19
C LEU A 202 -27.79 -6.85 33.26
N GLU A 203 -27.39 -5.80 33.97
CA GLU A 203 -28.27 -5.12 34.91
C GLU A 203 -29.45 -4.44 34.22
N LEU A 204 -29.22 -3.78 33.06
CA LEU A 204 -30.27 -3.13 32.25
C LEU A 204 -31.35 -4.15 31.81
N PHE A 205 -30.95 -5.38 31.52
CA PHE A 205 -31.86 -6.48 31.15
C PHE A 205 -32.27 -7.37 32.34
N GLU A 206 -32.15 -6.89 33.59
CA GLU A 206 -32.61 -7.57 34.81
C GLU A 206 -32.01 -8.98 34.96
N GLY A 207 -30.75 -9.17 34.52
CA GLY A 207 -30.04 -10.44 34.60
C GLY A 207 -30.27 -11.39 33.41
N ASP A 208 -30.96 -10.97 32.35
CA ASP A 208 -31.20 -11.76 31.15
C ASP A 208 -29.93 -11.85 30.29
N GLU A 209 -29.18 -12.91 30.44
CA GLU A 209 -27.96 -13.20 29.69
C GLU A 209 -28.22 -13.29 28.17
N ALA A 210 -29.37 -13.89 27.78
CA ALA A 210 -29.67 -14.06 26.35
C ALA A 210 -29.92 -12.75 25.65
N LYS A 211 -30.63 -11.82 26.30
CA LYS A 211 -30.81 -10.45 25.77
C LYS A 211 -29.50 -9.68 25.73
N THR A 212 -28.68 -9.80 26.77
CA THR A 212 -27.37 -9.15 26.84
C THR A 212 -26.46 -9.61 25.70
N GLN A 213 -26.45 -10.90 25.36
CA GLN A 213 -25.70 -11.45 24.22
C GLN A 213 -26.30 -11.03 22.86
N ALA A 214 -27.63 -11.02 22.75
CA ALA A 214 -28.33 -10.64 21.53
C ALA A 214 -28.09 -9.17 21.16
N LEU A 215 -27.97 -8.27 22.13
CA LEU A 215 -27.70 -6.84 21.95
C LEU A 215 -26.49 -6.61 21.05
N GLU A 216 -25.38 -7.25 21.36
CA GLU A 216 -24.13 -7.12 20.59
C GLU A 216 -24.30 -7.57 19.14
N GLY A 217 -24.95 -8.73 18.93
CA GLY A 217 -25.18 -9.25 17.58
C GLY A 217 -26.06 -8.36 16.73
N ILE A 218 -27.08 -7.71 17.32
CA ILE A 218 -27.96 -6.76 16.62
C ILE A 218 -27.15 -5.54 16.19
N ILE A 219 -26.35 -4.96 17.09
CA ILE A 219 -25.52 -3.78 16.78
C ILE A 219 -24.50 -4.10 15.70
N CYS A 220 -23.80 -5.23 15.79
CA CYS A 220 -22.84 -5.65 14.77
C CYS A 220 -23.46 -5.70 13.38
N ARG A 221 -24.63 -6.34 13.24
CA ARG A 221 -25.34 -6.40 11.95
C ARG A 221 -25.76 -5.01 11.45
N LYS A 222 -26.26 -4.14 12.33
CA LYS A 222 -26.63 -2.77 11.96
C LYS A 222 -25.45 -1.94 11.48
N MET A 223 -24.25 -2.22 11.99
CA MET A 223 -23.01 -1.54 11.60
C MET A 223 -22.25 -2.26 10.45
N GLY A 224 -22.83 -3.33 9.89
CA GLY A 224 -22.24 -4.06 8.75
C GLY A 224 -21.03 -4.91 9.12
N PHE A 225 -21.05 -5.54 10.32
CA PHE A 225 -20.04 -6.47 10.77
C PHE A 225 -20.64 -7.83 11.12
N ASP A 226 -19.87 -8.91 10.89
CA ASP A 226 -20.29 -10.28 11.19
C ASP A 226 -20.36 -10.56 12.70
N GLY A 227 -19.73 -9.72 13.54
CA GLY A 227 -19.76 -9.90 14.98
C GLY A 227 -18.73 -9.03 15.70
N ALA A 228 -18.63 -9.27 17.01
CA ALA A 228 -17.63 -8.63 17.87
C ALA A 228 -16.52 -9.62 18.25
N TYR A 229 -15.39 -9.09 18.76
CA TYR A 229 -14.35 -9.93 19.34
C TYR A 229 -14.90 -10.72 20.54
N PRO A 230 -14.58 -12.01 20.67
CA PRO A 230 -15.23 -12.87 21.66
C PRO A 230 -14.91 -12.47 23.11
N VAL A 231 -13.74 -11.91 23.34
CA VAL A 231 -13.28 -11.43 24.65
C VAL A 231 -12.55 -10.10 24.48
N SER A 232 -12.79 -9.16 25.39
CA SER A 232 -12.09 -7.88 25.48
C SER A 232 -12.04 -7.37 26.91
N GLY A 233 -11.22 -6.37 27.16
CA GLY A 233 -11.35 -5.50 28.33
C GLY A 233 -12.39 -4.40 28.08
N GLN A 234 -12.11 -3.18 28.57
CA GLN A 234 -12.90 -2.01 28.21
C GLN A 234 -12.75 -1.65 26.73
N THR A 235 -11.58 -1.98 26.15
CA THR A 235 -11.20 -1.70 24.76
C THR A 235 -10.99 -2.99 24.00
N ASN A 236 -11.01 -2.92 22.65
CA ASN A 236 -10.46 -4.01 21.84
C ASN A 236 -8.93 -4.10 22.03
N SER A 237 -8.38 -5.28 21.71
CA SER A 237 -6.93 -5.48 21.75
C SER A 237 -6.22 -4.49 20.81
N ARG A 238 -5.25 -3.74 21.32
CA ARG A 238 -4.41 -2.84 20.51
C ARG A 238 -3.50 -3.60 19.53
N LYS A 239 -3.46 -4.93 19.65
CA LYS A 239 -2.86 -5.80 18.64
C LYS A 239 -3.51 -5.64 17.26
N VAL A 240 -4.81 -5.32 17.22
CA VAL A 240 -5.56 -5.06 15.98
C VAL A 240 -4.97 -3.87 15.22
N ASP A 241 -4.64 -2.80 15.91
CA ASP A 241 -4.02 -1.61 15.31
C ASP A 241 -2.66 -1.95 14.69
N TYR A 242 -1.85 -2.75 15.41
CA TYR A 242 -0.57 -3.22 14.91
C TYR A 242 -0.73 -4.10 13.66
N ASP A 243 -1.64 -5.06 13.70
CA ASP A 243 -1.88 -5.97 12.58
C ASP A 243 -2.26 -5.19 11.31
N ILE A 244 -3.13 -4.18 11.43
CA ILE A 244 -3.54 -3.33 10.31
C ILE A 244 -2.38 -2.46 9.82
N VAL A 245 -1.70 -1.72 10.71
CA VAL A 245 -0.60 -0.83 10.31
C VAL A 245 0.60 -1.63 9.78
N SER A 246 0.80 -2.87 10.21
CA SER A 246 1.83 -3.75 9.65
C SER A 246 1.56 -4.12 8.19
N VAL A 247 0.29 -4.29 7.80
CA VAL A 247 -0.09 -4.48 6.38
C VAL A 247 0.21 -3.21 5.57
N LEU A 248 -0.15 -2.03 6.09
CA LEU A 248 0.19 -0.75 5.43
C LEU A 248 1.71 -0.59 5.27
N SER A 249 2.48 -1.00 6.26
CA SER A 249 3.95 -1.04 6.21
C SER A 249 4.45 -1.99 5.11
N GLY A 250 3.83 -3.16 4.93
CA GLY A 250 4.13 -4.09 3.84
C GLY A 250 3.95 -3.46 2.47
N ILE A 251 2.77 -2.87 2.22
CA ILE A 251 2.46 -2.13 0.98
C ILE A 251 3.50 -1.03 0.72
N CYS A 252 3.88 -0.30 1.75
CA CYS A 252 4.89 0.75 1.64
C CYS A 252 6.30 0.19 1.36
N GLN A 253 6.65 -1.00 1.84
CA GLN A 253 7.92 -1.65 1.48
C GLN A 253 7.97 -1.99 -0.01
N SER A 254 6.89 -2.58 -0.54
CA SER A 254 6.74 -2.88 -1.98
C SER A 254 6.82 -1.61 -2.83
N ALA A 255 6.15 -0.54 -2.41
CA ALA A 255 6.21 0.76 -3.09
C ALA A 255 7.61 1.40 -3.04
N ALA A 256 8.31 1.31 -1.92
CA ALA A 256 9.68 1.80 -1.78
C ALA A 256 10.63 1.04 -2.71
N LYS A 257 10.50 -0.29 -2.80
CA LYS A 257 11.29 -1.12 -3.72
C LYS A 257 11.06 -0.71 -5.18
N PHE A 258 9.82 -0.58 -5.62
CA PHE A 258 9.48 -0.06 -6.95
C PHE A 258 10.11 1.31 -7.20
N SER A 259 9.93 2.25 -6.27
CA SER A 259 10.44 3.61 -6.42
C SER A 259 11.97 3.68 -6.55
N ASN A 260 12.69 2.79 -5.87
CA ASN A 260 14.14 2.69 -6.01
C ASN A 260 14.53 2.18 -7.41
N ASP A 261 13.84 1.15 -7.93
CA ASP A 261 14.10 0.64 -9.27
C ASP A 261 13.86 1.74 -10.34
N ILE A 262 12.76 2.50 -10.23
CA ILE A 262 12.48 3.63 -11.13
C ILE A 262 13.58 4.70 -11.06
N ARG A 263 14.05 5.05 -9.87
CA ARG A 263 15.13 6.04 -9.70
C ARG A 263 16.44 5.57 -10.32
N LEU A 264 16.77 4.28 -10.19
CA LEU A 264 17.94 3.68 -10.81
C LEU A 264 17.81 3.64 -12.34
N MET A 265 16.65 3.26 -12.86
CA MET A 265 16.38 3.29 -14.31
C MET A 265 16.40 4.72 -14.88
N SER A 266 15.93 5.72 -14.11
CA SER A 266 16.01 7.13 -14.49
C SER A 266 17.47 7.63 -14.50
N HIS A 267 18.31 7.18 -13.55
CA HIS A 267 19.74 7.45 -13.57
C HIS A 267 20.40 6.91 -14.85
N LEU A 268 20.02 5.72 -15.27
CA LEU A 268 20.45 5.11 -16.53
C LEU A 268 19.82 5.77 -17.78
N LYS A 269 18.88 6.72 -17.60
CA LYS A 269 18.13 7.38 -18.69
C LYS A 269 17.27 6.41 -19.51
N GLU A 270 16.91 5.28 -18.93
CA GLU A 270 16.08 4.26 -19.55
C GLU A 270 14.60 4.57 -19.44
N VAL A 271 14.22 5.34 -18.41
CA VAL A 271 12.85 5.80 -18.16
C VAL A 271 12.83 7.25 -17.62
N ASP A 272 11.70 7.92 -17.85
CA ASP A 272 11.32 9.16 -17.17
C ASP A 272 9.93 9.04 -16.56
N GLU A 273 9.72 9.61 -15.37
CA GLU A 273 8.39 9.82 -14.82
C GLU A 273 7.51 10.72 -15.70
N PRO A 274 6.17 10.66 -15.56
CA PRO A 274 5.30 11.60 -16.26
C PRO A 274 5.66 13.05 -15.90
N PHE A 275 5.86 13.84 -16.94
CA PHE A 275 6.29 15.24 -16.82
C PHE A 275 5.36 16.12 -17.65
N THR A 276 4.81 17.15 -17.05
CA THR A 276 3.93 18.10 -17.76
C THR A 276 4.76 19.20 -18.41
N ASP A 277 4.25 19.81 -19.50
CA ASP A 277 4.97 20.81 -20.29
C ASP A 277 5.41 22.04 -19.48
N LYS A 278 4.67 22.37 -18.42
CA LYS A 278 4.97 23.50 -17.52
C LYS A 278 5.74 23.10 -16.27
N GLN A 279 6.01 21.81 -16.06
CA GLN A 279 6.71 21.34 -14.87
C GLN A 279 8.20 21.70 -14.95
N ILE A 280 8.74 22.23 -13.85
CA ILE A 280 10.16 22.53 -13.71
C ILE A 280 10.82 21.41 -12.93
N GLY A 281 11.75 20.69 -13.54
CA GLY A 281 12.50 19.61 -12.90
C GLY A 281 13.68 20.07 -12.08
N SER A 282 14.23 21.26 -12.40
CA SER A 282 15.36 21.86 -11.71
C SER A 282 15.36 23.37 -11.91
N SER A 283 15.60 24.14 -10.84
CA SER A 283 15.71 25.60 -10.91
C SER A 283 16.98 26.09 -11.61
N ALA A 284 18.04 25.27 -11.67
CA ALA A 284 19.33 25.60 -12.22
C ALA A 284 19.60 24.98 -13.59
N MET A 285 19.06 23.76 -13.84
CA MET A 285 19.30 22.99 -15.06
C MET A 285 17.97 22.70 -15.74
N ALA A 286 17.54 23.49 -16.67
CA ALA A 286 16.21 23.46 -17.28
C ALA A 286 15.85 22.14 -17.95
N TYR A 287 16.84 21.39 -18.48
CA TYR A 287 16.63 20.06 -19.11
C TYR A 287 16.52 18.89 -18.12
N LYS A 288 16.90 19.10 -16.85
CA LYS A 288 17.00 18.03 -15.85
C LYS A 288 15.62 17.56 -15.40
N ARG A 289 15.33 16.29 -15.61
CA ARG A 289 14.10 15.63 -15.16
C ARG A 289 14.42 14.74 -13.97
N ASN A 290 14.05 15.19 -12.78
CA ASN A 290 14.26 14.41 -11.56
C ASN A 290 13.08 13.47 -11.33
N PRO A 291 13.30 12.23 -10.87
CA PRO A 291 12.23 11.29 -10.51
C PRO A 291 11.62 11.66 -9.15
N MET A 292 11.03 12.88 -9.06
CA MET A 292 10.58 13.46 -7.80
C MET A 292 9.40 12.72 -7.17
N ARG A 293 8.55 12.07 -7.99
CA ARG A 293 7.43 11.29 -7.49
C ARG A 293 7.91 9.99 -6.84
N SER A 294 8.87 9.31 -7.44
CA SER A 294 9.50 8.13 -6.85
C SER A 294 10.30 8.47 -5.59
N GLU A 295 10.99 9.61 -5.55
CA GLU A 295 11.65 10.09 -4.32
C GLU A 295 10.63 10.34 -3.21
N ARG A 296 9.45 10.84 -3.55
CA ARG A 296 8.35 11.10 -2.63
C ARG A 296 7.70 9.81 -2.15
N ILE A 297 7.51 8.82 -3.03
CA ILE A 297 7.08 7.47 -2.65
C ILE A 297 8.04 6.89 -1.60
N ALA A 298 9.36 6.91 -1.87
CA ALA A 298 10.35 6.37 -0.95
C ALA A 298 10.35 7.07 0.41
N SER A 299 10.13 8.39 0.43
CA SER A 299 10.13 9.16 1.68
C SER A 299 8.86 8.93 2.53
N LEU A 300 7.68 8.91 1.91
CA LEU A 300 6.43 8.62 2.59
C LEU A 300 6.36 7.15 3.05
N ALA A 301 6.82 6.22 2.22
CA ALA A 301 6.88 4.80 2.58
C ALA A 301 7.76 4.57 3.82
N ARG A 302 8.91 5.22 3.90
CA ARG A 302 9.78 5.15 5.09
C ARG A 302 9.08 5.65 6.34
N TYR A 303 8.24 6.71 6.23
CA TYR A 303 7.45 7.18 7.35
C TYR A 303 6.54 6.08 7.88
N VAL A 304 5.74 5.42 7.02
CA VAL A 304 4.81 4.35 7.42
C VAL A 304 5.55 3.13 7.98
N ILE A 305 6.68 2.74 7.36
CA ILE A 305 7.49 1.62 7.84
C ILE A 305 7.98 1.87 9.27
N CYS A 306 8.43 3.09 9.56
CA CYS A 306 8.86 3.46 10.92
C CYS A 306 7.66 3.58 11.88
N ASP A 307 6.54 4.14 11.41
CA ASP A 307 5.33 4.35 12.20
C ASP A 307 4.71 3.03 12.69
N ALA A 308 4.86 1.93 11.98
CA ALA A 308 4.39 0.61 12.39
C ALA A 308 4.91 0.16 13.76
N MET A 309 5.99 0.74 14.26
CA MET A 309 6.50 0.49 15.60
C MET A 309 5.64 1.14 16.70
N ASN A 310 4.93 2.23 16.40
CA ASN A 310 4.03 2.88 17.36
C ASN A 310 2.93 1.94 17.88
N PRO A 311 2.07 1.34 17.02
CA PRO A 311 1.06 0.39 17.50
C PRO A 311 1.68 -0.88 18.08
N ALA A 312 2.89 -1.31 17.65
CA ALA A 312 3.58 -2.44 18.27
C ALA A 312 3.90 -2.17 19.75
N PHE A 313 4.49 -1.02 20.06
CA PHE A 313 4.80 -0.62 21.43
C PHE A 313 3.53 -0.34 22.24
N THR A 314 2.52 0.28 21.62
CA THR A 314 1.23 0.52 22.24
C THR A 314 0.56 -0.78 22.67
N ALA A 315 0.54 -1.78 21.77
CA ALA A 315 -0.02 -3.10 22.09
C ALA A 315 0.72 -3.80 23.22
N ALA A 316 2.05 -3.73 23.21
CA ALA A 316 2.91 -4.35 24.23
C ALA A 316 2.81 -3.62 25.60
N GLY A 317 2.51 -2.32 25.59
CA GLY A 317 2.42 -1.49 26.77
C GLY A 317 1.06 -1.52 27.48
N GLN A 318 0.04 -2.16 26.90
CA GLN A 318 -1.28 -2.27 27.54
C GLN A 318 -1.23 -3.17 28.78
N TRP A 319 -2.00 -2.83 29.78
CA TRP A 319 -2.07 -3.56 31.04
C TRP A 319 -3.52 -3.69 31.55
N PHE A 320 -3.84 -4.85 32.09
CA PHE A 320 -5.16 -5.22 32.58
C PHE A 320 -6.26 -4.93 31.54
N GLU A 321 -7.39 -4.37 31.97
CA GLU A 321 -8.56 -4.12 31.13
C GLU A 321 -8.51 -2.78 30.40
N ARG A 322 -7.65 -1.85 30.82
CA ARG A 322 -7.50 -0.52 30.23
C ARG A 322 -6.27 0.23 30.77
N THR A 323 -5.51 0.84 29.88
CA THR A 323 -4.66 2.01 30.15
C THR A 323 -4.95 3.09 29.10
N LEU A 324 -4.73 4.37 29.42
CA LEU A 324 -5.02 5.49 28.53
C LEU A 324 -3.81 5.93 27.69
N ASP A 325 -2.65 5.32 27.85
CA ASP A 325 -1.43 5.69 27.13
C ASP A 325 -1.51 5.42 25.62
N ASP A 326 -2.44 4.57 25.20
CA ASP A 326 -2.76 4.30 23.82
C ASP A 326 -3.36 5.51 23.09
N SER A 327 -4.19 6.30 23.80
CA SER A 327 -5.13 7.25 23.18
C SER A 327 -4.45 8.31 22.33
N ALA A 328 -3.44 9.01 22.85
CA ALA A 328 -2.74 10.07 22.11
C ALA A 328 -1.92 9.50 20.94
N ASN A 329 -1.24 8.37 21.14
CA ASN A 329 -0.43 7.74 20.12
C ASN A 329 -1.30 7.25 18.95
N ARG A 330 -2.43 6.55 19.21
CA ARG A 330 -3.35 6.04 18.20
C ARG A 330 -3.96 7.12 17.32
N ARG A 331 -4.31 8.27 17.92
CA ARG A 331 -4.89 9.43 17.20
C ARG A 331 -3.95 9.95 16.11
N ILE A 332 -2.66 9.75 16.26
CA ILE A 332 -1.63 10.18 15.31
C ILE A 332 -1.25 9.01 14.39
N SER A 333 -0.72 7.93 14.97
CA SER A 333 -0.08 6.86 14.22
C SER A 333 -1.04 6.14 13.26
N VAL A 334 -2.24 5.77 13.70
CA VAL A 334 -3.18 5.01 12.86
C VAL A 334 -3.65 5.84 11.67
N SER A 335 -4.15 7.06 11.91
CA SER A 335 -4.67 7.91 10.84
C SER A 335 -3.57 8.32 9.86
N GLU A 336 -2.40 8.71 10.35
CA GLU A 336 -1.29 9.14 9.49
C GLU A 336 -0.68 8.00 8.67
N ALA A 337 -0.66 6.76 9.19
CA ALA A 337 -0.28 5.59 8.41
C ALA A 337 -1.18 5.39 7.18
N PHE A 338 -2.50 5.51 7.36
CA PHE A 338 -3.46 5.42 6.23
C PHE A 338 -3.31 6.59 5.25
N LEU A 339 -3.23 7.83 5.76
CA LEU A 339 -3.06 9.03 4.92
C LEU A 339 -1.80 8.96 4.07
N ALA A 340 -0.69 8.50 4.65
CA ALA A 340 0.57 8.35 3.94
C ALA A 340 0.53 7.22 2.91
N THR A 341 -0.05 6.06 3.26
CA THR A 341 -0.17 4.91 2.34
C THR A 341 -1.08 5.23 1.15
N ASP A 342 -2.19 5.93 1.37
CA ASP A 342 -3.07 6.44 0.32
C ASP A 342 -2.28 7.33 -0.67
N GLY A 343 -1.50 8.28 -0.16
CA GLY A 343 -0.63 9.13 -0.97
C GLY A 343 0.45 8.34 -1.74
N VAL A 344 1.04 7.33 -1.11
CA VAL A 344 2.03 6.44 -1.74
C VAL A 344 1.43 5.70 -2.93
N LEU A 345 0.26 5.06 -2.76
CA LEU A 345 -0.39 4.30 -3.83
C LEU A 345 -0.88 5.19 -4.98
N MET A 346 -1.39 6.40 -4.67
CA MET A 346 -1.73 7.37 -5.71
C MET A 346 -0.51 7.77 -6.54
N LEU A 347 0.60 8.06 -5.89
CA LEU A 347 1.86 8.38 -6.57
C LEU A 347 2.35 7.20 -7.40
N TYR A 348 2.30 5.99 -6.87
CA TYR A 348 2.71 4.76 -7.54
C TYR A 348 1.93 4.56 -8.84
N THR A 349 0.59 4.58 -8.75
CA THR A 349 -0.29 4.45 -9.92
C THR A 349 -0.03 5.54 -10.95
N ASN A 350 0.18 6.77 -10.49
CA ASN A 350 0.47 7.90 -11.36
C ASN A 350 1.81 7.74 -12.10
N VAL A 351 2.86 7.28 -11.40
CA VAL A 351 4.17 7.04 -12.01
C VAL A 351 4.06 5.96 -13.07
N ILE A 352 3.49 4.79 -12.75
CA ILE A 352 3.47 3.68 -13.70
C ILE A 352 2.57 3.95 -14.92
N ARG A 353 1.42 4.59 -14.76
CA ARG A 353 0.54 4.94 -15.88
C ARG A 353 1.17 5.95 -16.85
N GLY A 354 2.07 6.78 -16.38
CA GLY A 354 2.70 7.83 -17.20
C GLY A 354 4.19 7.61 -17.47
N LEU A 355 4.74 6.45 -17.11
CA LEU A 355 6.16 6.17 -17.26
C LEU A 355 6.56 6.13 -18.73
N ARG A 356 7.54 6.95 -19.09
CA ARG A 356 8.10 6.98 -20.44
C ARG A 356 9.30 6.04 -20.51
N VAL A 357 9.26 5.07 -21.39
CA VAL A 357 10.36 4.13 -21.63
C VAL A 357 11.16 4.55 -22.87
N TYR A 358 12.47 4.40 -22.81
CA TYR A 358 13.38 4.72 -23.90
C TYR A 358 14.08 3.47 -24.45
N PRO A 359 13.43 2.68 -25.35
CA PRO A 359 13.98 1.43 -25.86
C PRO A 359 15.35 1.57 -26.52
N ALA A 360 15.62 2.70 -27.18
CA ALA A 360 16.91 2.94 -27.82
C ALA A 360 18.06 3.09 -26.79
N VAL A 361 17.79 3.70 -25.62
CA VAL A 361 18.78 3.79 -24.55
C VAL A 361 18.99 2.42 -23.89
N ILE A 362 17.90 1.70 -23.59
CA ILE A 362 17.96 0.33 -23.08
C ILE A 362 18.80 -0.55 -24.00
N LYS A 363 18.53 -0.49 -25.32
CA LYS A 363 19.29 -1.25 -26.31
C LYS A 363 20.77 -0.88 -26.30
N LYS A 364 21.11 0.41 -26.22
CA LYS A 364 22.50 0.86 -26.15
C LYS A 364 23.25 0.27 -24.96
N HIS A 365 22.63 0.23 -23.77
CA HIS A 365 23.22 -0.38 -22.58
C HIS A 365 23.37 -1.89 -22.73
N LEU A 366 22.36 -2.54 -23.27
CA LEU A 366 22.40 -3.98 -23.53
C LEU A 366 23.52 -4.32 -24.52
N ASP A 367 23.61 -3.61 -25.64
CA ASP A 367 24.61 -3.85 -26.69
C ASP A 367 26.05 -3.68 -26.16
N ALA A 368 26.29 -2.74 -25.22
CA ALA A 368 27.59 -2.53 -24.62
C ALA A 368 28.09 -3.74 -23.78
N GLU A 369 27.16 -4.44 -23.13
CA GLU A 369 27.46 -5.58 -22.27
C GLU A 369 27.28 -6.94 -22.99
N MET A 370 26.60 -6.96 -24.14
CA MET A 370 26.27 -8.16 -24.88
C MET A 370 27.47 -9.04 -25.21
N PRO A 371 28.67 -8.50 -25.60
CA PRO A 371 29.81 -9.34 -25.89
C PRO A 371 30.22 -10.25 -24.73
N PHE A 372 30.09 -9.81 -23.49
CA PHE A 372 30.37 -10.62 -22.30
C PHE A 372 29.29 -11.69 -22.06
N MET A 373 28.04 -11.40 -22.39
CA MET A 373 26.88 -12.25 -22.08
C MET A 373 26.74 -13.43 -23.02
N VAL A 374 27.14 -13.29 -24.28
CA VAL A 374 27.03 -14.34 -25.30
C VAL A 374 28.26 -15.27 -25.38
N THR A 375 29.23 -15.08 -24.52
CA THR A 375 30.47 -15.89 -24.52
C THR A 375 30.21 -17.39 -24.37
N GLU A 376 29.20 -17.75 -23.52
CA GLU A 376 28.79 -19.16 -23.40
C GLU A 376 28.21 -19.71 -24.72
N ASN A 377 27.37 -18.94 -25.41
CA ASN A 377 26.80 -19.31 -26.71
C ASN A 377 27.88 -19.50 -27.75
N ILE A 378 28.87 -18.60 -27.77
CA ILE A 378 30.04 -18.70 -28.64
C ILE A 378 30.81 -19.99 -28.37
N MET A 379 31.14 -20.24 -27.08
CA MET A 379 31.83 -21.44 -26.65
C MET A 379 31.08 -22.72 -27.09
N MET A 380 29.79 -22.79 -26.80
CA MET A 380 28.96 -23.95 -27.12
C MET A 380 28.89 -24.18 -28.63
N TYR A 381 28.75 -23.12 -29.44
CA TYR A 381 28.78 -23.20 -30.87
C TYR A 381 30.12 -23.77 -31.38
N CYS A 382 31.24 -23.26 -30.88
CA CYS A 382 32.57 -23.75 -31.26
C CYS A 382 32.78 -25.23 -30.89
N VAL A 383 32.32 -25.67 -29.73
CA VAL A 383 32.38 -27.08 -29.34
C VAL A 383 31.56 -27.96 -30.30
N THR A 384 30.32 -27.55 -30.58
CA THR A 384 29.39 -28.40 -31.34
C THR A 384 29.62 -28.37 -32.86
N HIS A 385 30.10 -27.25 -33.43
CA HIS A 385 30.23 -27.07 -34.89
C HIS A 385 31.67 -27.01 -35.39
N LYS A 386 32.63 -26.69 -34.53
CA LYS A 386 34.06 -26.58 -34.88
C LYS A 386 34.94 -27.66 -34.25
N GLY A 387 34.38 -28.46 -33.32
CA GLY A 387 35.07 -29.52 -32.65
C GLY A 387 36.10 -29.04 -31.61
N GLY A 388 35.93 -27.81 -31.05
CA GLY A 388 36.83 -27.23 -30.08
C GLY A 388 36.72 -27.88 -28.69
N ASP A 389 37.83 -27.86 -27.94
CA ASP A 389 37.84 -28.27 -26.53
C ASP A 389 37.19 -27.21 -25.64
N ARG A 390 36.17 -27.62 -24.89
CA ARG A 390 35.42 -26.68 -24.03
C ARG A 390 36.27 -25.94 -22.99
N GLN A 391 37.24 -26.63 -22.42
CA GLN A 391 38.05 -26.05 -21.34
C GLN A 391 39.06 -25.05 -21.92
N GLU A 392 39.64 -25.37 -23.05
CA GLU A 392 40.56 -24.50 -23.76
C GLU A 392 39.83 -23.23 -24.26
N LEU A 393 38.68 -23.40 -24.91
CA LEU A 393 37.85 -22.28 -25.36
C LEU A 393 37.44 -21.38 -24.20
N HIS A 394 37.08 -21.96 -23.05
CA HIS A 394 36.72 -21.20 -21.84
C HIS A 394 37.88 -20.36 -21.33
N GLU A 395 39.09 -20.91 -21.33
CA GLU A 395 40.27 -20.15 -20.85
C GLU A 395 40.62 -19.00 -21.80
N HIS A 396 40.54 -19.20 -23.11
CA HIS A 396 40.72 -18.13 -24.07
C HIS A 396 39.64 -17.04 -23.95
N ILE A 397 38.36 -17.40 -23.80
CA ILE A 397 37.30 -16.46 -23.53
C ILE A 397 37.58 -15.66 -22.25
N ARG A 398 38.01 -16.32 -21.18
CA ARG A 398 38.34 -15.66 -19.90
C ARG A 398 39.47 -14.63 -20.09
N GLN A 399 40.53 -14.98 -20.81
CA GLN A 399 41.67 -14.07 -21.09
C GLN A 399 41.22 -12.86 -21.91
N HIS A 400 40.47 -13.08 -23.01
CA HIS A 400 39.93 -12.02 -23.86
C HIS A 400 38.95 -11.13 -23.11
N SER A 401 38.06 -11.70 -22.29
CA SER A 401 37.10 -10.94 -21.50
C SER A 401 37.76 -10.04 -20.46
N VAL A 402 38.82 -10.55 -19.77
CA VAL A 402 39.62 -9.75 -18.82
C VAL A 402 40.31 -8.61 -19.57
N ALA A 403 40.94 -8.89 -20.71
CA ALA A 403 41.64 -7.89 -21.50
C ALA A 403 40.68 -6.81 -22.03
N ALA A 404 39.50 -7.19 -22.57
CA ALA A 404 38.47 -6.26 -23.00
C ALA A 404 37.93 -5.41 -21.84
N GLY A 405 37.68 -6.02 -20.67
CA GLY A 405 37.25 -5.30 -19.47
C GLY A 405 38.29 -4.27 -18.98
N ILE A 406 39.57 -4.59 -19.05
CA ILE A 406 40.66 -3.67 -18.76
C ILE A 406 40.68 -2.52 -19.80
N HIS A 407 40.56 -2.86 -21.08
CA HIS A 407 40.54 -1.86 -22.16
C HIS A 407 39.42 -0.84 -21.99
N ILE A 408 38.20 -1.29 -21.68
CA ILE A 408 37.05 -0.40 -21.39
C ILE A 408 37.35 0.50 -20.20
N LYS A 409 37.80 -0.09 -19.08
CA LYS A 409 37.95 0.66 -17.81
C LYS A 409 39.13 1.63 -17.80
N GLN A 410 40.25 1.25 -18.42
CA GLN A 410 41.46 2.09 -18.43
C GLN A 410 41.44 3.14 -19.53
N ASN A 411 40.86 2.84 -20.70
CA ASN A 411 40.93 3.70 -21.88
C ASN A 411 39.61 4.41 -22.18
N GLY A 412 38.50 4.06 -21.49
CA GLY A 412 37.16 4.55 -21.81
C GLY A 412 36.68 4.13 -23.20
N ALA A 413 37.23 3.01 -23.72
CA ALA A 413 36.96 2.51 -25.06
C ALA A 413 35.70 1.66 -25.11
N ASP A 414 35.20 1.42 -26.32
CA ASP A 414 34.13 0.46 -26.56
C ASP A 414 34.60 -0.99 -26.31
N ASN A 415 33.63 -1.90 -26.14
CA ASN A 415 33.90 -3.31 -25.90
C ASN A 415 34.40 -3.99 -27.18
N ASP A 416 35.66 -4.41 -27.21
CA ASP A 416 36.33 -5.04 -28.34
C ASP A 416 36.40 -6.59 -28.25
N LEU A 417 35.61 -7.21 -27.36
CA LEU A 417 35.66 -8.65 -27.13
C LEU A 417 35.36 -9.47 -28.39
N TYR A 418 34.43 -9.04 -29.19
CA TYR A 418 34.11 -9.71 -30.46
C TYR A 418 35.30 -9.71 -31.45
N ASP A 419 35.99 -8.58 -31.55
CA ASP A 419 37.17 -8.47 -32.42
C ASP A 419 38.30 -9.36 -31.94
N ARG A 420 38.48 -9.46 -30.60
CA ARG A 420 39.48 -10.37 -29.98
C ARG A 420 39.16 -11.83 -30.27
N ILE A 421 37.89 -12.24 -30.14
CA ILE A 421 37.46 -13.61 -30.42
C ILE A 421 37.62 -13.93 -31.89
N LEU A 422 37.25 -13.04 -32.81
CA LEU A 422 37.41 -13.22 -34.26
C LEU A 422 38.88 -13.29 -34.70
N ALA A 423 39.78 -12.58 -33.99
CA ALA A 423 41.20 -12.58 -34.27
C ALA A 423 41.93 -13.84 -33.73
N ASP A 424 41.30 -14.59 -32.83
CA ASP A 424 41.92 -15.79 -32.22
C ASP A 424 41.54 -17.04 -33.02
N PRO A 425 42.54 -17.69 -33.66
CA PRO A 425 42.31 -18.86 -34.52
C PRO A 425 41.64 -20.07 -33.85
N ILE A 426 41.71 -20.17 -32.49
CA ILE A 426 41.12 -21.28 -31.75
C ILE A 426 39.59 -21.36 -31.92
N PHE A 427 38.93 -20.23 -32.13
CA PHE A 427 37.49 -20.18 -32.31
C PHE A 427 37.10 -20.53 -33.76
N GLY A 428 37.93 -20.22 -34.72
CA GLY A 428 37.68 -20.50 -36.16
C GLY A 428 36.36 -19.92 -36.68
N LEU A 429 35.92 -18.77 -36.11
CA LEU A 429 34.67 -18.12 -36.40
C LEU A 429 34.83 -17.07 -37.50
N SER A 430 33.90 -17.04 -38.44
CA SER A 430 33.71 -15.88 -39.30
C SER A 430 32.84 -14.82 -38.61
N LYS A 431 32.87 -13.60 -39.14
CA LYS A 431 32.03 -12.51 -38.64
C LYS A 431 30.54 -12.84 -38.79
N GLU A 432 30.16 -13.45 -39.91
CA GLU A 432 28.77 -13.85 -40.17
C GLU A 432 28.31 -14.94 -39.19
N GLU A 433 29.17 -15.88 -38.85
CA GLU A 433 28.85 -16.91 -37.84
C GLU A 433 28.68 -16.29 -36.45
N LEU A 434 29.54 -15.37 -36.09
CA LEU A 434 29.41 -14.65 -34.81
C LEU A 434 28.12 -13.85 -34.74
N GLU A 435 27.80 -13.09 -35.79
CA GLU A 435 26.53 -12.33 -35.89
C GLU A 435 25.32 -13.27 -35.80
N ALA A 436 25.37 -14.44 -36.43
CA ALA A 436 24.32 -15.46 -36.34
C ALA A 436 24.16 -16.00 -34.92
N ILE A 437 25.26 -16.28 -34.21
CA ILE A 437 25.22 -16.72 -32.79
C ILE A 437 24.57 -15.66 -31.92
N VAL A 438 24.96 -14.40 -32.07
CA VAL A 438 24.44 -13.28 -31.28
C VAL A 438 22.94 -13.06 -31.56
N SER A 439 22.51 -13.13 -32.87
CA SER A 439 21.13 -12.88 -33.25
C SER A 439 20.16 -14.04 -32.95
N GLN A 440 20.64 -15.29 -32.98
CA GLN A 440 19.84 -16.48 -32.71
C GLN A 440 19.73 -16.83 -31.23
N GLY A 441 20.55 -16.24 -30.37
CA GLY A 441 20.53 -16.49 -28.95
C GLY A 441 19.23 -15.97 -28.30
N ARG A 442 18.53 -16.87 -27.61
CA ARG A 442 17.41 -16.49 -26.75
C ARG A 442 17.97 -15.82 -25.45
N ILE A 443 18.53 -14.63 -25.60
CA ILE A 443 19.29 -13.95 -24.54
C ILE A 443 18.47 -13.65 -23.29
N THR A 444 17.14 -13.51 -23.44
CA THR A 444 16.20 -13.27 -22.32
C THR A 444 15.60 -14.56 -21.74
N GLY A 445 16.04 -15.73 -22.22
CA GLY A 445 15.52 -17.03 -21.78
C GLY A 445 14.00 -17.14 -21.91
N LEU A 446 13.33 -17.43 -20.81
CA LEU A 446 11.87 -17.55 -20.72
C LEU A 446 11.18 -16.28 -20.21
N ALA A 447 11.83 -15.13 -20.15
CA ALA A 447 11.29 -13.93 -19.51
C ALA A 447 9.94 -13.49 -20.10
N GLU A 448 9.79 -13.48 -21.42
CA GLU A 448 8.52 -13.14 -22.09
C GLU A 448 7.43 -14.16 -21.75
N LYS A 449 7.71 -15.45 -21.87
CA LYS A 449 6.74 -16.51 -21.51
C LYS A 449 6.33 -16.43 -20.05
N GLN A 450 7.28 -16.23 -19.14
CA GLN A 450 7.00 -16.06 -17.70
C GLN A 450 6.12 -14.85 -17.43
N THR A 451 6.28 -13.75 -18.18
CA THR A 451 5.41 -12.58 -18.08
C THR A 451 3.99 -12.92 -18.50
N VAL A 452 3.83 -13.56 -19.68
CA VAL A 452 2.50 -13.93 -20.20
C VAL A 452 1.79 -14.90 -19.26
N ASP A 453 2.47 -15.98 -18.86
CA ASP A 453 1.89 -17.00 -17.96
C ASP A 453 1.51 -16.37 -16.61
N PHE A 454 2.38 -15.55 -16.02
CA PHE A 454 2.11 -14.90 -14.74
C PHE A 454 0.90 -13.95 -14.80
N LEU A 455 0.81 -13.14 -15.86
CA LEU A 455 -0.34 -12.25 -16.05
C LEU A 455 -1.64 -13.05 -16.24
N ALA A 456 -1.60 -14.14 -17.02
CA ALA A 456 -2.79 -14.94 -17.31
C ALA A 456 -3.26 -15.77 -16.11
N ASP A 457 -2.34 -16.42 -15.41
CA ASP A 457 -2.66 -17.46 -14.43
C ASP A 457 -2.81 -16.89 -12.99
N TYR A 458 -2.14 -15.76 -12.69
CA TYR A 458 -2.09 -15.21 -11.32
C TYR A 458 -2.68 -13.81 -11.22
N VAL A 459 -2.45 -12.91 -12.19
CA VAL A 459 -2.85 -11.51 -12.06
C VAL A 459 -4.29 -11.30 -12.51
N ARG A 460 -4.66 -11.74 -13.73
CA ARG A 460 -6.01 -11.54 -14.26
C ARG A 460 -7.11 -12.16 -13.41
N PRO A 461 -6.98 -13.42 -12.90
CA PRO A 461 -8.00 -13.97 -12.03
C PRO A 461 -8.24 -13.18 -10.73
N VAL A 462 -7.20 -12.52 -10.22
CA VAL A 462 -7.34 -11.64 -9.06
C VAL A 462 -8.05 -10.35 -9.45
N LEU A 463 -7.62 -9.69 -10.53
CA LEU A 463 -8.21 -8.43 -11.00
C LEU A 463 -9.69 -8.58 -11.40
N ASP A 464 -10.08 -9.71 -11.98
CA ASP A 464 -11.46 -10.01 -12.35
C ASP A 464 -12.41 -10.03 -11.12
N GLN A 465 -11.89 -10.40 -9.94
CA GLN A 465 -12.67 -10.38 -8.68
C GLN A 465 -12.99 -8.95 -8.23
N TYR A 466 -12.24 -7.95 -8.70
CA TYR A 466 -12.37 -6.54 -8.33
C TYR A 466 -12.74 -5.64 -9.53
N ALA A 467 -13.39 -6.22 -10.55
CA ALA A 467 -13.72 -5.48 -11.77
C ALA A 467 -14.57 -4.22 -11.52
N ASP A 468 -15.40 -4.25 -10.49
CA ASP A 468 -16.24 -3.13 -10.02
C ASP A 468 -15.45 -2.00 -9.33
N LEU A 469 -14.22 -2.26 -8.92
CA LEU A 469 -13.33 -1.28 -8.26
C LEU A 469 -12.34 -0.63 -9.23
N MET A 470 -12.37 -1.01 -10.50
CA MET A 470 -11.43 -0.49 -11.51
C MET A 470 -11.76 0.95 -11.92
N GLY A 471 -10.77 1.66 -12.42
CA GLY A 471 -10.91 3.03 -12.94
C GLY A 471 -10.78 4.12 -11.89
N ALA A 472 -10.30 3.81 -10.70
CA ALA A 472 -10.03 4.84 -9.69
C ALA A 472 -9.02 5.86 -10.20
N GLU A 473 -9.35 7.14 -10.05
CA GLU A 473 -8.45 8.23 -10.41
C GLU A 473 -7.31 8.35 -9.39
N ALA A 474 -6.09 8.47 -9.90
CA ALA A 474 -4.88 8.77 -9.13
C ALA A 474 -4.40 10.19 -9.46
N SER A 475 -5.23 11.19 -9.16
CA SER A 475 -4.84 12.60 -9.34
C SER A 475 -3.88 13.02 -8.25
N VAL A 476 -2.70 13.48 -8.64
CA VAL A 476 -1.65 13.91 -7.71
C VAL A 476 -1.50 15.42 -7.80
N ASN A 477 -1.62 16.12 -6.67
CA ASN A 477 -1.49 17.59 -6.60
C ASN A 477 -0.05 18.06 -6.40
N VAL A 478 0.96 17.18 -6.50
CA VAL A 478 2.36 17.47 -6.18
C VAL A 478 3.33 16.80 -7.15
#